data_8d0d30ce5b55a2bce33be5185e55793b
#
_entry.id   8d0d30ce5b55a2bce33be5185e55793b
#
_cell.length_a   1.000
_cell.length_b   1.000
_cell.length_c   1.000
_cell.angle_alpha   90.00
_cell.angle_beta   90.00
_cell.angle_gamma   90.00
#
_symmetry.space_group_name_H-M   'P 1'
#
loop_
_entity.id
_entity.type
_entity.pdbx_description
1 polymer ?
#
loop_
_entity_poly.entity_id
_entity_poly.type
_entity_poly.pdbx_seq_one_letter_code
_entity_poly.pdbx_strand_id
1 'polypeptide(L)'
;MPVQQNDPDELLEVFDAGGRPTGRARSRAAVHLDGDWHQAFHCWIVRRAGLEVVLQRRALVKDTFAGLWDAAAAGHWRFGEPPEEAAREIAEELGLDISFSELVYRGRERASRRFSNGLTDREHHQVYVLECDRPLSEYRPDPHEVIGVAAFAAAGLLDLVAGRQGSLAASEAVSVGIDGRLEPVELVVERMDLVPYSVARLRRLLGRASKR
;
A
#
# COMPACT_ATOMS: atom_id res chain seq x y z
N MET A 1 21.07 9.50 5.55
CA MET A 1 19.90 10.06 6.24
C MET A 1 18.70 9.32 5.69
N PRO A 2 17.85 8.68 6.50
CA PRO A 2 16.61 8.14 5.95
C PRO A 2 15.80 9.31 5.38
N VAL A 3 15.39 9.19 4.13
CA VAL A 3 14.51 10.17 3.48
C VAL A 3 13.14 10.01 4.15
N GLN A 4 12.61 11.08 4.73
CA GLN A 4 11.25 11.06 5.26
C GLN A 4 10.29 10.83 4.10
N GLN A 5 9.51 9.75 4.12
CA GLN A 5 8.55 9.39 3.06
C GLN A 5 7.45 10.44 2.83
N ASN A 6 7.29 11.42 3.72
CA ASN A 6 6.41 12.57 3.55
C ASN A 6 7.17 13.85 3.22
N ASP A 7 8.36 13.76 2.61
CA ASP A 7 9.11 14.93 2.20
C ASP A 7 8.30 15.73 1.16
N PRO A 8 7.82 16.94 1.48
CA PRO A 8 7.05 17.76 0.56
C PRO A 8 7.85 18.19 -0.68
N ASP A 9 9.19 18.17 -0.57
CA ASP A 9 10.14 18.56 -1.60
C ASP A 9 10.60 17.38 -2.46
N GLU A 10 10.19 16.13 -2.12
CA GLU A 10 10.44 14.96 -2.93
C GLU A 10 9.99 15.21 -4.39
N LEU A 11 10.89 14.96 -5.35
CA LEU A 11 10.57 15.17 -6.75
C LEU A 11 9.90 13.93 -7.36
N LEU A 12 8.71 14.16 -7.89
CA LEU A 12 7.92 13.17 -8.62
C LEU A 12 7.89 13.51 -10.11
N GLU A 13 7.93 12.46 -10.95
CA GLU A 13 7.72 12.62 -12.37
C GLU A 13 6.23 12.82 -12.68
N VAL A 14 5.92 13.83 -13.50
CA VAL A 14 4.55 14.12 -13.93
C VAL A 14 4.22 13.33 -15.19
N PHE A 15 3.08 12.67 -15.17
CA PHE A 15 2.53 11.91 -16.29
C PHE A 15 1.28 12.57 -16.88
N ASP A 16 0.89 12.18 -18.08
CA ASP A 16 -0.44 12.47 -18.61
C ASP A 16 -1.48 11.45 -18.07
N ALA A 17 -2.75 11.70 -18.32
CA ALA A 17 -3.83 10.81 -17.91
C ALA A 17 -3.74 9.41 -18.56
N GLY A 18 -2.99 9.24 -19.63
CA GLY A 18 -2.71 7.96 -20.29
C GLY A 18 -1.53 7.21 -19.66
N GLY A 19 -0.78 7.88 -18.77
CA GLY A 19 0.40 7.33 -18.11
C GLY A 19 1.65 7.40 -18.96
N ARG A 20 1.76 8.40 -19.83
CA ARG A 20 2.98 8.72 -20.56
C ARG A 20 3.73 9.81 -19.78
N PRO A 21 5.06 9.69 -19.61
CA PRO A 21 5.84 10.71 -18.94
C PRO A 21 5.76 12.04 -19.72
N THR A 22 5.65 13.14 -19.00
CA THR A 22 5.64 14.50 -19.62
C THR A 22 7.02 15.13 -19.69
N GLY A 23 8.03 14.48 -19.08
CA GLY A 23 9.39 15.02 -18.93
C GLY A 23 9.48 16.13 -17.86
N ARG A 24 8.42 16.37 -17.10
CA ARG A 24 8.41 17.35 -16.00
C ARG A 24 8.59 16.63 -14.67
N ALA A 25 9.41 17.21 -13.80
CA ALA A 25 9.50 16.85 -12.38
C ALA A 25 8.89 17.99 -11.55
N ARG A 26 8.17 17.63 -10.49
CA ARG A 26 7.59 18.59 -9.54
C ARG A 26 7.69 18.05 -8.13
N SER A 27 7.70 18.96 -7.15
CA SER A 27 7.66 18.53 -5.75
C SER A 27 6.33 17.81 -5.45
N ARG A 28 6.38 16.85 -4.55
CA ARG A 28 5.22 16.08 -4.06
C ARG A 28 4.08 17.00 -3.64
N ALA A 29 4.40 18.05 -2.88
CA ALA A 29 3.40 19.02 -2.44
C ALA A 29 2.68 19.68 -3.63
N ALA A 30 3.42 20.10 -4.65
CA ALA A 30 2.85 20.73 -5.85
C ALA A 30 2.02 19.75 -6.69
N VAL A 31 2.47 18.51 -6.82
CA VAL A 31 1.76 17.45 -7.54
C VAL A 31 0.38 17.19 -6.92
N HIS A 32 0.30 17.05 -5.60
CA HIS A 32 -0.96 16.79 -4.89
C HIS A 32 -1.87 18.03 -4.82
N LEU A 33 -1.29 19.24 -4.73
CA LEU A 33 -2.06 20.49 -4.72
C LEU A 33 -2.77 20.70 -6.06
N ASP A 34 -2.06 20.53 -7.16
CA ASP A 34 -2.57 20.76 -8.52
C ASP A 34 -3.25 19.51 -9.11
N GLY A 35 -3.07 18.35 -8.50
CA GLY A 35 -3.61 17.08 -8.96
C GLY A 35 -2.95 16.60 -10.26
N ASP A 36 -1.65 16.76 -10.38
CA ASP A 36 -0.90 16.17 -11.49
C ASP A 36 -0.88 14.62 -11.37
N TRP A 37 -0.92 13.94 -12.53
CA TRP A 37 -0.76 12.50 -12.56
C TRP A 37 0.69 12.14 -12.29
N HIS A 38 0.90 11.16 -11.39
CA HIS A 38 2.21 10.63 -11.04
C HIS A 38 2.13 9.12 -10.84
N GLN A 39 3.26 8.46 -10.62
CA GLN A 39 3.30 7.03 -10.37
C GLN A 39 3.42 6.71 -8.89
N ALA A 40 2.79 5.60 -8.50
CA ALA A 40 2.93 5.01 -7.18
C ALA A 40 3.20 3.52 -7.28
N PHE A 41 4.09 3.02 -6.42
CA PHE A 41 4.34 1.62 -6.18
C PHE A 41 3.28 1.08 -5.22
N HIS A 42 2.64 -0.04 -5.54
CA HIS A 42 1.71 -0.74 -4.66
C HIS A 42 2.08 -2.21 -4.58
N CYS A 43 2.46 -2.68 -3.40
CA CYS A 43 2.75 -4.08 -3.15
C CYS A 43 1.68 -4.72 -2.27
N TRP A 44 1.15 -5.85 -2.75
CA TRP A 44 0.24 -6.71 -2.01
C TRP A 44 0.98 -7.95 -1.57
N ILE A 45 1.05 -8.22 -0.27
CA ILE A 45 1.65 -9.43 0.26
C ILE A 45 0.57 -10.49 0.42
N VAL A 46 0.81 -11.66 -0.17
CA VAL A 46 -0.07 -12.83 -0.09
C VAL A 46 0.66 -13.96 0.63
N ARG A 47 0.01 -14.56 1.60
CA ARG A 47 0.47 -15.75 2.33
C ARG A 47 -0.21 -16.98 1.75
N ARG A 48 0.58 -17.96 1.31
CA ARG A 48 0.05 -19.18 0.66
C ARG A 48 -0.58 -20.15 1.64
N ALA A 49 -0.02 -20.28 2.83
CA ALA A 49 -0.46 -21.27 3.81
C ALA A 49 -1.95 -21.16 4.19
N GLY A 50 -2.55 -19.98 4.05
CA GLY A 50 -3.95 -19.76 4.38
C GLY A 50 -4.77 -18.98 3.35
N LEU A 51 -4.21 -18.68 2.16
CA LEU A 51 -4.82 -17.73 1.21
C LEU A 51 -5.18 -16.42 1.90
N GLU A 52 -4.21 -15.87 2.59
CA GLU A 52 -4.32 -14.65 3.34
C GLU A 52 -3.67 -13.47 2.60
N VAL A 53 -4.15 -12.28 2.90
CA VAL A 53 -3.59 -11.01 2.43
C VAL A 53 -3.12 -10.22 3.63
N VAL A 54 -1.90 -9.72 3.57
CA VAL A 54 -1.36 -8.80 4.58
C VAL A 54 -1.68 -7.37 4.17
N LEU A 55 -2.23 -6.62 5.11
CA LEU A 55 -2.49 -5.18 5.00
C LEU A 55 -1.69 -4.44 6.06
N GLN A 56 -1.30 -3.20 5.76
CA GLN A 56 -0.75 -2.27 6.74
C GLN A 56 -1.81 -1.27 7.20
N ARG A 57 -1.70 -0.79 8.43
CA ARG A 57 -2.46 0.36 8.92
C ARG A 57 -1.61 1.61 8.81
N ARG A 58 -2.03 2.55 7.98
CA ARG A 58 -1.31 3.80 7.72
C ARG A 58 -1.21 4.66 8.96
N ALA A 59 -0.06 5.30 9.18
CA ALA A 59 0.13 6.21 10.30
C ALA A 59 -0.86 7.39 10.24
N LEU A 60 -1.21 7.93 11.43
CA LEU A 60 -2.19 9.01 11.55
C LEU A 60 -1.69 10.35 10.99
N VAL A 61 -0.38 10.49 10.77
CA VAL A 61 0.26 11.68 10.20
C VAL A 61 0.27 11.71 8.67
N LYS A 62 -0.25 10.66 8.00
CA LYS A 62 -0.31 10.61 6.54
C LYS A 62 -1.32 11.61 5.98
N ASP A 63 -0.97 12.29 4.89
CA ASP A 63 -1.81 13.29 4.21
C ASP A 63 -3.11 12.71 3.66
N THR A 64 -3.07 11.43 3.27
CA THR A 64 -4.18 10.71 2.65
C THR A 64 -4.43 9.40 3.39
N PHE A 65 -5.72 9.04 3.57
CA PHE A 65 -6.14 7.78 4.18
C PHE A 65 -5.50 7.47 5.54
N ALA A 66 -5.22 8.49 6.36
CA ALA A 66 -4.63 8.33 7.69
C ALA A 66 -5.44 7.34 8.54
N GLY A 67 -4.75 6.38 9.15
CA GLY A 67 -5.36 5.38 10.04
C GLY A 67 -6.13 4.26 9.35
N LEU A 68 -6.28 4.26 8.01
CA LEU A 68 -6.94 3.19 7.28
C LEU A 68 -5.99 2.03 6.96
N TRP A 69 -6.58 0.87 6.73
CA TRP A 69 -5.86 -0.32 6.26
C TRP A 69 -5.71 -0.28 4.74
N ASP A 70 -4.50 -0.50 4.27
CA ASP A 70 -4.07 -0.35 2.88
C ASP A 70 -3.30 -1.58 2.38
N ALA A 71 -2.87 -1.57 1.11
CA ALA A 71 -1.90 -2.51 0.58
C ALA A 71 -0.69 -2.63 1.52
N ALA A 72 -0.01 -3.77 1.50
CA ALA A 72 1.06 -4.06 2.45
C ALA A 72 2.20 -3.02 2.43
N ALA A 73 2.57 -2.52 1.24
CA ALA A 73 3.47 -1.37 1.09
C ALA A 73 3.04 -0.51 -0.10
N ALA A 74 3.14 0.82 0.04
CA ALA A 74 2.78 1.76 -1.02
C ALA A 74 3.51 3.09 -0.86
N GLY A 75 4.15 3.55 -1.93
CA GLY A 75 4.85 4.83 -1.95
C GLY A 75 4.97 5.42 -3.34
N HIS A 76 5.44 6.67 -3.41
CA HIS A 76 5.62 7.35 -4.67
C HIS A 76 6.88 6.88 -5.40
N TRP A 77 6.78 6.93 -6.72
CA TRP A 77 7.92 6.70 -7.59
C TRP A 77 8.65 8.02 -7.81
N ARG A 78 9.89 8.09 -7.36
CA ARG A 78 10.70 9.32 -7.44
C ARG A 78 11.10 9.63 -8.88
N PHE A 79 11.34 10.89 -9.17
CA PHE A 79 11.84 11.30 -10.48
C PHE A 79 13.19 10.63 -10.79
N GLY A 80 13.24 9.94 -11.94
CA GLY A 80 14.44 9.22 -12.39
C GLY A 80 14.73 7.91 -11.65
N GLU A 81 13.88 7.49 -10.72
CA GLU A 81 14.02 6.22 -10.01
C GLU A 81 13.70 5.05 -10.96
N PRO A 82 14.60 4.06 -11.10
CA PRO A 82 14.28 2.86 -11.87
C PRO A 82 13.27 1.99 -11.13
N PRO A 83 12.49 1.15 -11.87
CA PRO A 83 11.44 0.31 -11.26
C PRO A 83 11.92 -0.57 -10.11
N GLU A 84 13.16 -1.05 -10.20
CA GLU A 84 13.76 -1.95 -9.22
C GLU A 84 13.96 -1.28 -7.86
N GLU A 85 14.21 0.03 -7.85
CA GLU A 85 14.42 0.79 -6.62
C GLU A 85 13.12 1.10 -5.90
N ALA A 86 11.96 1.12 -6.58
CA ALA A 86 10.67 1.34 -5.94
C ALA A 86 10.32 0.25 -4.92
N ALA A 87 10.95 -0.94 -4.99
CA ALA A 87 10.81 -1.99 -3.99
C ALA A 87 11.35 -1.61 -2.60
N ARG A 88 12.15 -0.52 -2.49
CA ARG A 88 12.62 0.04 -1.21
C ARG A 88 11.48 0.34 -0.25
N GLU A 89 10.28 0.68 -0.77
CA GLU A 89 9.10 0.96 0.04
C GLU A 89 8.74 -0.23 0.96
N ILE A 90 8.99 -1.48 0.51
CA ILE A 90 8.75 -2.66 1.35
C ILE A 90 9.72 -2.70 2.53
N ALA A 91 10.99 -2.35 2.30
CA ALA A 91 11.98 -2.29 3.35
C ALA A 91 11.76 -1.08 4.27
N GLU A 92 11.42 0.08 3.72
CA GLU A 92 11.19 1.33 4.47
C GLU A 92 9.92 1.21 5.34
N GLU A 93 8.81 0.72 4.81
CA GLU A 93 7.54 0.64 5.54
C GLU A 93 7.42 -0.59 6.44
N LEU A 94 7.92 -1.76 6.01
CA LEU A 94 7.70 -3.03 6.70
C LEU A 94 8.97 -3.68 7.27
N GLY A 95 10.16 -3.14 6.95
CA GLY A 95 11.44 -3.69 7.35
C GLY A 95 11.73 -5.06 6.75
N LEU A 96 11.15 -5.37 5.60
CA LEU A 96 11.38 -6.62 4.88
C LEU A 96 12.42 -6.40 3.78
N ASP A 97 13.53 -7.11 3.86
CA ASP A 97 14.53 -7.13 2.80
C ASP A 97 14.08 -8.11 1.70
N ILE A 98 13.65 -7.56 0.57
CA ILE A 98 13.05 -8.27 -0.56
C ILE A 98 13.75 -7.83 -1.84
N SER A 99 14.17 -8.79 -2.65
CA SER A 99 14.66 -8.51 -4.00
C SER A 99 13.49 -8.15 -4.93
N PHE A 100 13.67 -7.17 -5.80
CA PHE A 100 12.67 -6.83 -6.83
C PHE A 100 12.27 -8.03 -7.70
N SER A 101 13.18 -8.98 -7.91
CA SER A 101 12.91 -10.21 -8.66
C SER A 101 11.90 -11.16 -8.01
N GLU A 102 11.60 -10.98 -6.71
CA GLU A 102 10.57 -11.74 -5.99
C GLU A 102 9.17 -11.18 -6.22
N LEU A 103 9.08 -9.96 -6.77
CA LEU A 103 7.82 -9.29 -7.03
C LEU A 103 7.22 -9.73 -8.35
N VAL A 104 5.93 -10.03 -8.34
CA VAL A 104 5.18 -10.36 -9.55
C VAL A 104 4.33 -9.16 -9.97
N TYR A 105 4.69 -8.55 -11.10
CA TYR A 105 3.92 -7.44 -11.65
C TYR A 105 2.51 -7.86 -12.06
N ARG A 106 1.50 -7.11 -11.64
CA ARG A 106 0.07 -7.39 -11.90
C ARG A 106 -0.61 -6.35 -12.80
N GLY A 107 0.14 -5.37 -13.24
CA GLY A 107 -0.33 -4.35 -14.16
C GLY A 107 -0.46 -2.98 -13.54
N ARG A 108 -0.86 -2.02 -14.38
CA ARG A 108 -1.08 -0.64 -13.99
C ARG A 108 -2.55 -0.36 -13.75
N GLU A 109 -2.85 0.40 -12.70
CA GLU A 109 -4.18 0.87 -12.38
C GLU A 109 -4.19 2.40 -12.23
N ARG A 110 -5.32 3.02 -12.54
CA ARG A 110 -5.52 4.45 -12.34
C ARG A 110 -6.36 4.69 -11.11
N ALA A 111 -5.92 5.60 -10.27
CA ALA A 111 -6.71 6.15 -9.17
C ALA A 111 -6.79 7.67 -9.31
N SER A 112 -7.92 8.26 -8.96
CA SER A 112 -8.09 9.71 -8.86
C SER A 112 -9.04 9.99 -7.72
N ARG A 113 -8.59 10.79 -6.77
CA ARG A 113 -9.37 11.14 -5.58
C ARG A 113 -9.12 12.58 -5.16
N ARG A 114 -10.18 13.25 -4.77
CA ARG A 114 -10.11 14.56 -4.14
C ARG A 114 -10.45 14.42 -2.66
N PHE A 115 -9.62 15.01 -1.82
CA PHE A 115 -9.78 14.97 -0.36
C PHE A 115 -10.38 16.28 0.16
N SER A 116 -10.98 16.22 1.36
CA SER A 116 -11.57 17.39 2.01
C SER A 116 -10.55 18.45 2.43
N ASN A 117 -9.29 18.07 2.59
CA ASN A 117 -8.16 18.97 2.85
C ASN A 117 -7.70 19.76 1.61
N GLY A 118 -8.36 19.58 0.46
CA GLY A 118 -8.07 20.29 -0.80
C GLY A 118 -7.10 19.55 -1.72
N LEU A 119 -6.44 18.51 -1.26
CA LEU A 119 -5.53 17.71 -2.08
C LEU A 119 -6.29 16.92 -3.14
N THR A 120 -5.65 16.78 -4.30
CA THR A 120 -6.14 15.91 -5.38
C THR A 120 -5.04 14.92 -5.71
N ASP A 121 -5.26 13.67 -5.39
CA ASP A 121 -4.35 12.59 -5.65
C ASP A 121 -4.76 11.86 -6.94
N ARG A 122 -3.84 11.82 -7.92
CA ARG A 122 -4.03 11.16 -9.22
C ARG A 122 -2.83 10.28 -9.53
N GLU A 123 -3.03 9.00 -9.36
CA GLU A 123 -1.96 8.03 -9.43
C GLU A 123 -2.14 7.01 -10.56
N HIS A 124 -1.02 6.63 -11.16
CA HIS A 124 -0.84 5.40 -11.91
C HIS A 124 -0.17 4.38 -11.00
N HIS A 125 -0.94 3.55 -10.31
CA HIS A 125 -0.43 2.50 -9.45
C HIS A 125 0.26 1.41 -10.28
N GLN A 126 1.53 1.19 -10.05
CA GLN A 126 2.26 0.02 -10.52
C GLN A 126 2.07 -1.08 -9.48
N VAL A 127 1.27 -2.08 -9.81
CA VAL A 127 0.79 -3.06 -8.84
C VAL A 127 1.62 -4.33 -8.89
N TYR A 128 2.16 -4.71 -7.75
CA TYR A 128 2.95 -5.91 -7.55
C TYR A 128 2.33 -6.81 -6.48
N VAL A 129 2.64 -8.10 -6.57
CA VAL A 129 2.31 -9.10 -5.55
C VAL A 129 3.60 -9.76 -5.10
N LEU A 130 3.79 -9.82 -3.80
CA LEU A 130 4.83 -10.58 -3.12
C LEU A 130 4.20 -11.80 -2.45
N GLU A 131 4.73 -12.99 -2.69
CA GLU A 131 4.37 -14.19 -1.93
C GLU A 131 5.35 -14.33 -0.76
N CYS A 132 4.86 -14.12 0.47
CA CYS A 132 5.70 -14.11 1.65
C CYS A 132 4.95 -14.71 2.85
N ASP A 133 5.40 -15.88 3.32
CA ASP A 133 4.80 -16.61 4.45
C ASP A 133 5.44 -16.26 5.80
N ARG A 134 6.30 -15.23 5.87
CA ARG A 134 6.90 -14.80 7.14
C ARG A 134 5.81 -14.42 8.16
N PRO A 135 5.94 -14.84 9.43
CA PRO A 135 5.02 -14.40 10.48
C PRO A 135 5.16 -12.89 10.71
N LEU A 136 4.09 -12.23 11.14
CA LEU A 136 4.12 -10.76 11.34
C LEU A 136 5.14 -10.33 12.41
N SER A 137 5.53 -11.23 13.32
CA SER A 137 6.58 -10.98 14.31
C SER A 137 7.98 -10.76 13.74
N GLU A 138 8.22 -11.13 12.47
CA GLU A 138 9.47 -10.90 11.76
C GLU A 138 9.51 -9.56 11.02
N TYR A 139 8.36 -8.89 10.89
CA TYR A 139 8.30 -7.56 10.29
C TYR A 139 8.97 -6.53 11.20
N ARG A 140 9.46 -5.45 10.63
CA ARG A 140 10.07 -4.32 11.35
C ARG A 140 9.53 -3.02 10.79
N PRO A 141 8.22 -2.74 10.98
CA PRO A 141 7.59 -1.55 10.41
C PRO A 141 8.18 -0.27 11.00
N ASP A 142 8.30 0.76 10.16
CA ASP A 142 8.60 2.10 10.64
C ASP A 142 7.34 2.68 11.32
N PRO A 143 7.36 3.00 12.62
CA PRO A 143 6.20 3.52 13.35
C PRO A 143 5.72 4.90 12.86
N HIS A 144 6.54 5.64 12.11
CA HIS A 144 6.15 6.89 11.48
C HIS A 144 5.32 6.68 10.20
N GLU A 145 5.39 5.47 9.62
CA GLU A 145 4.71 5.10 8.39
C GLU A 145 3.54 4.15 8.65
N VAL A 146 3.72 3.17 9.55
CA VAL A 146 2.83 2.03 9.76
C VAL A 146 2.58 1.83 11.25
N ILE A 147 1.30 1.90 11.66
CA ILE A 147 0.88 1.72 13.06
C ILE A 147 0.24 0.36 13.34
N GLY A 148 0.20 -0.52 12.36
CA GLY A 148 -0.29 -1.88 12.49
C GLY A 148 -0.11 -2.70 11.23
N VAL A 149 0.04 -4.00 11.38
CA VAL A 149 0.09 -4.97 10.28
C VAL A 149 -0.84 -6.12 10.62
N ALA A 150 -1.64 -6.57 9.65
CA ALA A 150 -2.59 -7.66 9.88
C ALA A 150 -2.76 -8.55 8.65
N ALA A 151 -2.98 -9.84 8.88
CA ALA A 151 -3.32 -10.82 7.86
C ALA A 151 -4.82 -11.14 7.91
N PHE A 152 -5.44 -11.19 6.75
CA PHE A 152 -6.87 -11.45 6.57
C PHE A 152 -7.09 -12.57 5.56
N ALA A 153 -8.08 -13.42 5.79
CA ALA A 153 -8.52 -14.37 4.78
C ALA A 153 -8.92 -13.64 3.49
N ALA A 154 -8.30 -13.99 2.36
CA ALA A 154 -8.52 -13.33 1.07
C ALA A 154 -10.00 -13.36 0.62
N ALA A 155 -10.69 -14.48 0.85
CA ALA A 155 -12.12 -14.61 0.56
C ALA A 155 -12.97 -13.66 1.44
N GLY A 156 -12.64 -13.59 2.74
CA GLY A 156 -13.32 -12.69 3.68
C GLY A 156 -13.10 -11.21 3.30
N LEU A 157 -11.88 -10.83 2.91
CA LEU A 157 -11.61 -9.47 2.46
C LEU A 157 -12.41 -9.10 1.20
N LEU A 158 -12.54 -10.02 0.25
CA LEU A 158 -13.39 -9.84 -0.93
C LEU A 158 -14.87 -9.69 -0.56
N ASP A 159 -15.35 -10.47 0.41
CA ASP A 159 -16.72 -10.41 0.89
C ASP A 159 -17.03 -9.10 1.63
N LEU A 160 -16.10 -8.65 2.47
CA LEU A 160 -16.19 -7.38 3.18
C LEU A 160 -16.26 -6.20 2.21
N VAL A 161 -15.33 -6.13 1.24
CA VAL A 161 -15.31 -5.03 0.24
C VAL A 161 -16.53 -5.08 -0.68
N ALA A 162 -17.07 -6.28 -0.96
CA ALA A 162 -18.31 -6.45 -1.73
C ALA A 162 -19.57 -6.15 -0.92
N GLY A 163 -19.47 -5.89 0.38
CA GLY A 163 -20.62 -5.67 1.26
C GLY A 163 -21.45 -6.93 1.55
N ARG A 164 -20.87 -8.13 1.37
CA ARG A 164 -21.52 -9.41 1.69
C ARG A 164 -21.37 -9.80 3.17
N GLN A 165 -20.43 -9.19 3.87
CA GLN A 165 -20.31 -9.27 5.33
C GLN A 165 -20.04 -7.88 5.92
N GLY A 166 -20.41 -7.64 7.18
CA GLY A 166 -20.29 -6.35 7.85
C GLY A 166 -18.89 -6.11 8.42
N SER A 167 -18.23 -7.17 8.86
CA SER A 167 -16.92 -7.11 9.49
C SER A 167 -16.08 -8.34 9.18
N LEU A 168 -14.77 -8.24 9.39
CA LEU A 168 -13.81 -9.32 9.16
C LEU A 168 -12.77 -9.34 10.27
N ALA A 169 -12.62 -10.48 10.94
CA ALA A 169 -11.55 -10.70 11.89
C ALA A 169 -10.23 -10.99 11.16
N ALA A 170 -9.14 -10.43 11.66
CA ALA A 170 -7.81 -10.80 11.23
C ALA A 170 -7.47 -12.21 11.74
N SER A 171 -6.69 -12.97 10.97
CA SER A 171 -6.12 -14.24 11.42
C SER A 171 -4.88 -14.03 12.27
N GLU A 172 -4.16 -12.94 12.04
CA GLU A 172 -3.01 -12.49 12.79
C GLU A 172 -2.95 -10.95 12.70
N ALA A 173 -2.71 -10.26 13.79
CA ALA A 173 -2.55 -8.82 13.78
C ALA A 173 -1.55 -8.36 14.86
N VAL A 174 -0.80 -7.31 14.53
CA VAL A 174 0.10 -6.64 15.45
C VAL A 174 -0.13 -5.13 15.37
N SER A 175 -0.11 -4.46 16.52
CA SER A 175 0.06 -3.02 16.61
C SER A 175 1.54 -2.67 16.62
N VAL A 176 1.88 -1.48 16.12
CA VAL A 176 3.25 -0.96 16.08
C VAL A 176 3.34 0.19 17.06
N GLY A 177 4.12 0.00 18.13
CA GLY A 177 4.40 1.06 19.09
C GLY A 177 5.33 2.11 18.49
N ILE A 178 5.35 3.31 19.07
CA ILE A 178 6.21 4.42 18.63
C ILE A 178 7.73 4.07 18.71
N ASP A 179 8.07 3.10 19.52
CA ASP A 179 9.42 2.53 19.63
C ASP A 179 9.68 1.37 18.65
N GLY A 180 8.74 1.10 17.73
CA GLY A 180 8.81 0.04 16.76
C GLY A 180 8.51 -1.36 17.30
N ARG A 181 8.11 -1.48 18.57
CA ARG A 181 7.73 -2.78 19.13
C ARG A 181 6.41 -3.25 18.55
N LEU A 182 6.36 -4.56 18.29
CA LEU A 182 5.16 -5.24 17.82
C LEU A 182 4.45 -5.90 19.00
N GLU A 183 3.17 -5.57 19.15
CA GLU A 183 2.30 -6.18 20.16
C GLU A 183 1.15 -6.94 19.47
N PRO A 184 0.99 -8.25 19.70
CA PRO A 184 -0.14 -8.99 19.17
C PRO A 184 -1.46 -8.38 19.65
N VAL A 185 -2.43 -8.24 18.75
CA VAL A 185 -3.75 -7.69 19.06
C VAL A 185 -4.85 -8.51 18.39
N GLU A 186 -6.02 -8.58 19.04
CA GLU A 186 -7.23 -9.03 18.37
C GLU A 186 -7.78 -7.87 17.53
N LEU A 187 -8.06 -8.14 16.26
CA LEU A 187 -8.51 -7.12 15.32
C LEU A 187 -9.72 -7.59 14.53
N VAL A 188 -10.73 -6.75 14.49
CA VAL A 188 -11.87 -6.86 13.59
C VAL A 188 -11.98 -5.55 12.83
N VAL A 189 -12.12 -5.62 11.52
CA VAL A 189 -12.27 -4.46 10.65
C VAL A 189 -13.63 -4.45 9.96
N GLU A 190 -14.12 -3.25 9.68
CA GLU A 190 -15.27 -3.00 8.82
C GLU A 190 -14.80 -2.42 7.48
N ARG A 191 -15.70 -2.34 6.51
CA ARG A 191 -15.37 -1.80 5.19
C ARG A 191 -14.85 -0.35 5.24
N MET A 192 -15.33 0.44 6.19
CA MET A 192 -14.92 1.83 6.37
C MET A 192 -13.50 1.99 6.90
N ASP A 193 -12.93 0.95 7.51
CA ASP A 193 -11.56 0.93 7.99
C ASP A 193 -10.53 0.68 6.87
N LEU A 194 -11.01 0.35 5.66
CA LEU A 194 -10.15 0.04 4.52
C LEU A 194 -10.05 1.23 3.56
N VAL A 195 -8.88 1.41 2.98
CA VAL A 195 -8.76 2.23 1.77
C VAL A 195 -9.73 1.69 0.71
N PRO A 196 -10.54 2.53 0.06
CA PRO A 196 -11.66 2.07 -0.76
C PRO A 196 -11.21 1.48 -2.10
N TYR A 197 -10.86 0.22 -2.08
CA TYR A 197 -10.57 -0.59 -3.26
C TYR A 197 -11.85 -1.15 -3.90
N SER A 198 -11.82 -1.31 -5.22
CA SER A 198 -12.92 -1.99 -5.91
C SER A 198 -12.80 -3.52 -5.80
N VAL A 199 -13.95 -4.19 -5.73
CA VAL A 199 -14.00 -5.67 -5.77
C VAL A 199 -13.29 -6.24 -7.00
N ALA A 200 -13.42 -5.57 -8.15
CA ALA A 200 -12.77 -6.00 -9.39
C ALA A 200 -11.24 -5.95 -9.27
N ARG A 201 -10.69 -4.92 -8.59
CA ARG A 201 -9.26 -4.81 -8.30
C ARG A 201 -8.79 -5.99 -7.45
N LEU A 202 -9.42 -6.20 -6.30
CA LEU A 202 -9.03 -7.27 -5.39
C LEU A 202 -9.16 -8.66 -6.04
N ARG A 203 -10.19 -8.92 -6.81
CA ARG A 203 -10.33 -10.19 -7.55
C ARG A 203 -9.20 -10.41 -8.55
N ARG A 204 -8.73 -9.38 -9.25
CA ARG A 204 -7.58 -9.51 -10.18
C ARG A 204 -6.29 -9.84 -9.44
N LEU A 205 -6.08 -9.22 -8.28
CA LEU A 205 -4.90 -9.42 -7.45
C LEU A 205 -4.89 -10.83 -6.84
N LEU A 206 -6.01 -11.24 -6.23
CA LEU A 206 -6.13 -12.45 -5.44
C LEU A 206 -6.56 -13.67 -6.26
N GLY A 207 -7.35 -13.49 -7.32
CA GLY A 207 -7.92 -14.58 -8.13
C GLY A 207 -6.91 -15.36 -8.98
N ARG A 208 -5.67 -14.89 -9.10
CA ARG A 208 -4.57 -15.60 -9.76
C ARG A 208 -3.64 -16.32 -8.79
N ALA A 209 -3.73 -16.04 -7.48
CA ALA A 209 -2.97 -16.76 -6.46
C ALA A 209 -3.51 -18.19 -6.23
N SER A 210 -4.78 -18.45 -6.57
CA SER A 210 -5.44 -19.75 -6.35
C SER A 210 -5.35 -20.76 -7.53
N LYS A 211 -4.56 -20.46 -8.57
CA LYS A 211 -4.47 -21.31 -9.78
C LYS A 211 -3.06 -21.86 -10.06
N ARG A 212 -2.31 -22.19 -9.01
CA ARG A 212 -1.09 -23.02 -9.18
C ARG A 212 -1.12 -24.22 -8.27
#